data_d70385d361a16f4ea3e83bdeaa9e051b
#
_entry.id   d70385d361a16f4ea3e83bdeaa9e051b
#
_cell.length_a   1.000
_cell.length_b   1.000
_cell.length_c   1.000
_cell.angle_alpha   90.00
_cell.angle_beta   90.00
_cell.angle_gamma   90.00
#
_symmetry.space_group_name_H-M   'P 1'
#
loop_
_entity.id
_entity.type
_entity.pdbx_description
1 polymer ?
#
loop_
_entity_poly.entity_id
_entity_poly.type
_entity_poly.pdbx_seq_one_letter_code
_entity_poly.pdbx_strand_id
1 'polypeptide(L)'
;MILSAIQWLLEFLSAPVVGLTSVFFISLVSATLMPMGSEPAVFAVIKGNGALFWPVILVATVGNTLGGMVNYAIGYSAKQVFARERKTRWFHWLERYGAKTLLLSWLPGVGDPICTVAGWLRMPFWPSVAYMAVGKFLRYICMTTALLYVPDGFWQRIATWL
;
A
#
# COMPACT_ATOMS: atom_id res chain seq x y z
N MET A 1 27.42 2.17 16.24
CA MET A 1 27.08 3.00 15.09
C MET A 1 25.74 2.62 14.44
N ILE A 2 25.52 1.38 14.00
CA ILE A 2 24.24 0.99 13.35
C ILE A 2 23.06 1.08 14.32
N LEU A 3 23.19 0.59 15.55
CA LEU A 3 22.14 0.65 16.57
C LEU A 3 21.78 2.09 16.98
N SER A 4 22.77 2.97 17.07
CA SER A 4 22.52 4.40 17.38
C SER A 4 21.81 5.13 16.23
N ALA A 5 22.14 4.77 14.98
CA ALA A 5 21.46 5.32 13.81
C ALA A 5 19.98 4.84 13.74
N ILE A 6 19.74 3.57 14.08
CA ILE A 6 18.37 3.02 14.13
C ILE A 6 17.56 3.68 15.24
N GLN A 7 18.13 3.88 16.43
CA GLN A 7 17.47 4.56 17.53
C GLN A 7 17.13 6.02 17.19
N TRP A 8 18.08 6.75 16.62
CA TRP A 8 17.83 8.11 16.14
C TRP A 8 16.72 8.19 15.08
N LEU A 9 16.72 7.24 14.14
CA LEU A 9 15.68 7.13 13.10
C LEU A 9 14.30 6.84 13.72
N LEU A 10 14.23 5.96 14.71
CA LEU A 10 13.00 5.65 15.41
C LEU A 10 12.48 6.83 16.22
N GLU A 11 13.35 7.57 16.92
CA GLU A 11 13.00 8.79 17.63
C GLU A 11 12.52 9.88 16.66
N PHE A 12 13.19 10.06 15.53
CA PHE A 12 12.79 11.01 14.50
C PHE A 12 11.41 10.68 13.90
N LEU A 13 11.15 9.42 13.60
CA LEU A 13 9.86 8.95 13.10
C LEU A 13 8.76 8.93 14.18
N SER A 14 9.13 8.92 15.46
CA SER A 14 8.16 8.95 16.55
C SER A 14 7.54 10.33 16.78
N ALA A 15 8.14 11.40 16.24
CA ALA A 15 7.52 12.73 16.22
C ALA A 15 6.26 12.69 15.33
N PRO A 16 5.06 13.04 15.85
CA PRO A 16 3.78 12.78 15.16
C PRO A 16 3.73 13.33 13.74
N VAL A 17 4.21 14.55 13.53
CA VAL A 17 4.18 15.22 12.22
C VAL A 17 5.15 14.56 11.24
N VAL A 18 6.36 14.24 11.70
CA VAL A 18 7.39 13.61 10.85
C VAL A 18 7.01 12.18 10.49
N GLY A 19 6.50 11.43 11.48
CA GLY A 19 6.03 10.06 11.26
C GLY A 19 4.89 9.98 10.23
N LEU A 20 3.89 10.85 10.35
CA LEU A 20 2.74 10.89 9.43
C LEU A 20 3.15 11.31 8.02
N THR A 21 3.99 12.35 7.88
CA THR A 21 4.49 12.80 6.57
C THR A 21 5.35 11.74 5.90
N SER A 22 6.24 11.08 6.65
CA SER A 22 7.08 10.00 6.13
C SER A 22 6.23 8.82 5.65
N VAL A 23 5.24 8.40 6.45
CA VAL A 23 4.31 7.33 6.07
C VAL A 23 3.54 7.69 4.81
N PHE A 24 3.07 8.93 4.67
CA PHE A 24 2.36 9.38 3.46
C PHE A 24 3.22 9.21 2.22
N PHE A 25 4.44 9.78 2.21
CA PHE A 25 5.32 9.71 1.05
C PHE A 25 5.81 8.29 0.76
N ILE A 26 6.16 7.53 1.79
CA ILE A 26 6.56 6.13 1.64
C ILE A 26 5.41 5.31 1.03
N SER A 27 4.18 5.51 1.50
CA SER A 27 3.01 4.80 0.99
C SER A 27 2.67 5.19 -0.45
N LEU A 28 2.83 6.46 -0.80
CA LEU A 28 2.65 6.96 -2.15
C LEU A 28 3.67 6.34 -3.13
N VAL A 29 4.96 6.44 -2.78
CA VAL A 29 6.07 5.95 -3.62
C VAL A 29 6.05 4.42 -3.72
N SER A 30 5.81 3.74 -2.60
CA SER A 30 5.69 2.26 -2.56
C SER A 30 4.60 1.75 -3.51
N ALA A 31 3.47 2.42 -3.58
CA ALA A 31 2.38 2.02 -4.46
C ALA A 31 2.68 2.24 -5.95
N THR A 32 3.59 3.16 -6.29
CA THR A 32 3.92 3.48 -7.69
C THR A 32 5.13 2.73 -8.23
N LEU A 33 6.14 2.50 -7.41
CA LEU A 33 7.47 2.02 -7.86
C LEU A 33 7.84 0.63 -7.36
N MET A 34 7.30 0.19 -6.22
CA MET A 34 7.70 -1.08 -5.61
C MET A 34 6.48 -1.92 -5.20
N PRO A 35 6.45 -3.22 -5.58
CA PRO A 35 5.41 -4.14 -5.11
C PRO A 35 5.60 -4.53 -3.64
N MET A 36 6.62 -4.05 -2.97
CA MET A 36 6.92 -4.29 -1.57
C MET A 36 6.49 -3.11 -0.71
N GLY A 37 5.65 -3.42 0.26
CA GLY A 37 4.79 -2.51 0.97
C GLY A 37 5.45 -1.43 1.83
N SER A 38 4.66 -0.43 2.10
CA SER A 38 4.90 0.59 3.13
C SER A 38 4.59 0.06 4.55
N GLU A 39 4.21 -1.22 4.68
CA GLU A 39 3.84 -1.84 5.96
C GLU A 39 4.94 -1.76 7.02
N PRO A 40 6.23 -1.96 6.71
CA PRO A 40 7.29 -1.80 7.70
C PRO A 40 7.38 -0.36 8.26
N ALA A 41 7.17 0.66 7.42
CA ALA A 41 7.18 2.04 7.85
C ALA A 41 5.97 2.37 8.74
N VAL A 42 4.78 1.91 8.34
CA VAL A 42 3.54 2.02 9.13
C VAL A 42 3.72 1.35 10.49
N PHE A 43 4.25 0.12 10.52
CA PHE A 43 4.50 -0.63 11.74
C PHE A 43 5.51 0.08 12.65
N ALA A 44 6.62 0.61 12.12
CA ALA A 44 7.64 1.30 12.89
C ALA A 44 7.08 2.54 13.61
N VAL A 45 6.27 3.34 12.92
CA VAL A 45 5.65 4.55 13.51
C VAL A 45 4.63 4.17 14.59
N ILE A 46 3.79 3.16 14.36
CA ILE A 46 2.79 2.71 15.33
C ILE A 46 3.47 2.06 16.55
N LYS A 47 4.53 1.29 16.35
CA LYS A 47 5.30 0.69 17.44
C LYS A 47 5.98 1.76 18.32
N GLY A 48 6.43 2.86 17.70
CA GLY A 48 7.01 4.02 18.43
C GLY A 48 5.96 4.82 19.19
N ASN A 49 4.74 4.94 18.67
CA ASN A 49 3.65 5.68 19.30
C ASN A 49 2.29 5.04 18.95
N GLY A 50 1.81 4.18 19.84
CA GLY A 50 0.54 3.47 19.65
C GLY A 50 -0.71 4.37 19.54
N ALA A 51 -0.65 5.60 20.08
CA ALA A 51 -1.74 6.56 19.95
C ALA A 51 -1.97 7.02 18.49
N LEU A 52 -0.96 6.86 17.64
CA LEU A 52 -1.01 7.22 16.22
C LEU A 52 -1.59 6.11 15.32
N PHE A 53 -2.08 5.00 15.86
CA PHE A 53 -2.59 3.87 15.08
C PHE A 53 -3.56 4.32 13.98
N TRP A 54 -4.65 4.98 14.33
CA TRP A 54 -5.65 5.43 13.37
C TRP A 54 -5.16 6.52 12.41
N PRO A 55 -4.50 7.60 12.88
CA PRO A 55 -3.94 8.60 11.98
C PRO A 55 -2.98 8.00 10.95
N VAL A 56 -2.09 7.11 11.37
CA VAL A 56 -1.11 6.46 10.48
C VAL A 56 -1.79 5.58 9.44
N ILE A 57 -2.78 4.75 9.84
CA ILE A 57 -3.55 3.91 8.91
C ILE A 57 -4.27 4.78 7.87
N LEU A 58 -4.91 5.87 8.28
CA LEU A 58 -5.62 6.78 7.38
C LEU A 58 -4.66 7.45 6.38
N VAL A 59 -3.56 8.00 6.88
CA VAL A 59 -2.55 8.68 6.05
C VAL A 59 -1.90 7.71 5.06
N ALA A 60 -1.54 6.50 5.52
CA ALA A 60 -1.01 5.45 4.66
C ALA A 60 -2.02 5.04 3.57
N THR A 61 -3.29 4.89 3.94
CA THR A 61 -4.36 4.57 2.99
C THR A 61 -4.50 5.65 1.92
N VAL A 62 -4.51 6.92 2.31
CA VAL A 62 -4.59 8.05 1.36
C VAL A 62 -3.38 8.07 0.43
N GLY A 63 -2.16 8.02 0.97
CA GLY A 63 -0.92 8.01 0.17
C GLY A 63 -0.89 6.85 -0.82
N ASN A 64 -1.19 5.64 -0.36
CA ASN A 64 -1.19 4.43 -1.19
C ASN A 64 -2.35 4.43 -2.22
N THR A 65 -3.49 5.04 -1.90
CA THR A 65 -4.61 5.20 -2.86
C THR A 65 -4.22 6.18 -3.96
N LEU A 66 -3.58 7.29 -3.62
CA LEU A 66 -3.06 8.24 -4.61
C LEU A 66 -2.04 7.56 -5.55
N GLY A 67 -1.13 6.74 -5.01
CA GLY A 67 -0.23 5.92 -5.82
C GLY A 67 -0.97 4.96 -6.75
N GLY A 68 -2.03 4.32 -6.26
CA GLY A 68 -2.90 3.48 -7.09
C GLY A 68 -3.65 4.25 -8.19
N MET A 69 -4.00 5.52 -7.93
CA MET A 69 -4.57 6.40 -8.97
C MET A 69 -3.54 6.72 -10.07
N VAL A 70 -2.27 6.90 -9.70
CA VAL A 70 -1.18 7.05 -10.68
C VAL A 70 -1.05 5.79 -11.54
N ASN A 71 -1.07 4.60 -10.92
CA ASN A 71 -1.05 3.32 -11.64
C ASN A 71 -2.25 3.16 -12.57
N TYR A 72 -3.44 3.57 -12.12
CA TYR A 72 -4.63 3.61 -12.97
C TYR A 72 -4.44 4.54 -14.17
N ALA A 73 -3.92 5.75 -13.97
CA ALA A 73 -3.66 6.72 -15.05
C ALA A 73 -2.62 6.19 -16.05
N ILE A 74 -1.57 5.51 -15.57
CA ILE A 74 -0.58 4.84 -16.42
C ILE A 74 -1.26 3.76 -17.27
N GLY A 75 -2.08 2.90 -16.67
CA GLY A 75 -2.84 1.88 -17.40
C GLY A 75 -3.79 2.46 -18.44
N TYR A 76 -4.50 3.52 -18.07
CA TYR A 76 -5.41 4.22 -18.97
C TYR A 76 -4.70 4.82 -20.19
N SER A 77 -3.54 5.46 -19.97
CA SER A 77 -2.72 6.04 -21.02
C SER A 77 -2.04 4.96 -21.88
N ALA A 78 -1.58 3.88 -21.28
CA ALA A 78 -0.94 2.78 -21.99
C ALA A 78 -1.88 2.11 -23.01
N LYS A 79 -3.18 2.02 -22.75
CA LYS A 79 -4.17 1.53 -23.72
C LYS A 79 -4.23 2.37 -24.99
N GLN A 80 -3.97 3.68 -24.90
CA GLN A 80 -3.97 4.56 -26.09
C GLN A 80 -2.78 4.28 -27.01
N VAL A 81 -1.64 3.83 -26.43
CA VAL A 81 -0.39 3.59 -27.15
C VAL A 81 -0.29 2.15 -27.65
N PHE A 82 -0.76 1.21 -26.84
CA PHE A 82 -0.61 -0.23 -27.11
C PHE A 82 -1.99 -0.89 -27.35
N ALA A 83 -2.62 -0.63 -28.46
CA ALA A 83 -3.96 -1.12 -28.82
C ALA A 83 -4.09 -2.64 -28.99
N ARG A 84 -3.07 -3.45 -28.63
CA ARG A 84 -3.08 -4.90 -28.79
C ARG A 84 -3.84 -5.57 -27.63
N GLU A 85 -5.08 -5.95 -27.88
CA GLU A 85 -5.90 -6.72 -26.95
C GLU A 85 -5.28 -8.11 -26.69
N ARG A 86 -4.65 -8.28 -25.53
CA ARG A 86 -4.39 -9.63 -25.00
C ARG A 86 -5.60 -10.06 -24.19
N LYS A 87 -6.48 -10.85 -24.81
CA LYS A 87 -7.61 -11.50 -24.13
C LYS A 87 -7.09 -12.63 -23.23
N THR A 88 -6.66 -12.30 -22.04
CA THR A 88 -6.29 -13.28 -21.01
C THR A 88 -7.52 -13.54 -20.13
N ARG A 89 -7.68 -14.77 -19.58
CA ARG A 89 -8.79 -15.13 -18.67
C ARG A 89 -9.00 -14.13 -17.52
N TRP A 90 -7.93 -13.55 -17.02
CA TRP A 90 -7.94 -12.51 -16.00
C TRP A 90 -8.65 -11.23 -16.44
N PHE A 91 -8.50 -10.81 -17.67
CA PHE A 91 -9.20 -9.64 -18.23
C PHE A 91 -10.71 -9.85 -18.27
N HIS A 92 -11.17 -11.04 -18.68
CA HIS A 92 -12.59 -11.38 -18.69
C HIS A 92 -13.21 -11.36 -17.28
N TRP A 93 -12.46 -11.82 -16.30
CA TRP A 93 -12.90 -11.81 -14.90
C TRP A 93 -13.01 -10.38 -14.37
N LEU A 94 -12.01 -9.53 -14.63
CA LEU A 94 -12.04 -8.12 -14.25
C LEU A 94 -13.18 -7.35 -14.96
N GLU A 95 -13.43 -7.61 -16.24
CA GLU A 95 -14.54 -7.02 -16.99
C GLU A 95 -15.90 -7.41 -16.39
N ARG A 96 -16.04 -8.67 -15.97
CA ARG A 96 -17.30 -9.19 -15.40
C ARG A 96 -17.65 -8.57 -14.04
N TYR A 97 -16.66 -8.37 -13.18
CA TYR A 97 -16.86 -7.83 -11.82
C TYR A 97 -16.63 -6.31 -11.74
N GLY A 98 -16.03 -5.73 -12.76
CA GLY A 98 -15.81 -4.29 -12.85
C GLY A 98 -14.98 -3.73 -11.71
N ALA A 99 -15.29 -2.50 -11.28
CA ALA A 99 -14.55 -1.79 -10.22
C ALA A 99 -14.50 -2.53 -8.87
N LYS A 100 -15.43 -3.47 -8.60
CA LYS A 100 -15.45 -4.29 -7.37
C LYS A 100 -14.20 -5.16 -7.22
N THR A 101 -13.52 -5.50 -8.32
CA THR A 101 -12.26 -6.26 -8.28
C THR A 101 -11.14 -5.51 -7.57
N LEU A 102 -11.24 -4.19 -7.49
CA LEU A 102 -10.27 -3.35 -6.79
C LEU A 102 -10.32 -3.50 -5.27
N LEU A 103 -11.38 -4.14 -4.71
CA LEU A 103 -11.33 -4.61 -3.33
C LEU A 103 -10.16 -5.58 -3.10
N LEU A 104 -9.76 -6.37 -4.11
CA LEU A 104 -8.59 -7.25 -4.02
C LEU A 104 -7.26 -6.48 -3.96
N SER A 105 -7.29 -5.16 -4.03
CA SER A 105 -6.09 -4.33 -3.81
C SER A 105 -5.51 -4.46 -2.40
N TRP A 106 -6.21 -5.13 -1.48
CA TRP A 106 -5.67 -5.50 -0.17
C TRP A 106 -4.58 -6.58 -0.26
N LEU A 107 -4.56 -7.41 -1.33
CA LEU A 107 -3.58 -8.47 -1.50
C LEU A 107 -2.19 -7.88 -1.81
N PRO A 108 -1.15 -8.25 -1.03
CA PRO A 108 0.22 -7.78 -1.29
C PRO A 108 0.72 -8.31 -2.64
N GLY A 109 1.38 -7.44 -3.41
CA GLY A 109 1.96 -7.78 -4.70
C GLY A 109 0.98 -7.83 -5.89
N VAL A 110 -0.31 -8.08 -5.65
CA VAL A 110 -1.34 -8.18 -6.71
C VAL A 110 -2.16 -6.88 -6.81
N GLY A 111 -2.29 -6.15 -5.71
CA GLY A 111 -3.15 -4.98 -5.60
C GLY A 111 -2.81 -3.85 -6.56
N ASP A 112 -1.54 -3.50 -6.68
CA ASP A 112 -1.10 -2.39 -7.53
C ASP A 112 -1.16 -2.72 -9.02
N PRO A 113 -0.78 -3.92 -9.50
CA PRO A 113 -1.04 -4.37 -10.86
C PRO A 113 -2.53 -4.33 -11.26
N ILE A 114 -3.45 -4.71 -10.35
CA ILE A 114 -4.89 -4.63 -10.62
C ILE A 114 -5.33 -3.19 -10.88
N CYS A 115 -4.77 -2.20 -10.18
CA CYS A 115 -5.07 -0.78 -10.40
C CYS A 115 -4.67 -0.34 -11.82
N THR A 116 -3.49 -0.79 -12.30
CA THR A 116 -3.04 -0.54 -13.68
C THR A 116 -3.96 -1.18 -14.71
N VAL A 117 -4.38 -2.43 -14.47
CA VAL A 117 -5.31 -3.14 -15.37
C VAL A 117 -6.69 -2.50 -15.36
N ALA A 118 -7.18 -2.00 -14.22
CA ALA A 118 -8.45 -1.26 -14.14
C ALA A 118 -8.42 0.00 -15.00
N GLY A 119 -7.29 0.73 -14.99
CA GLY A 119 -7.07 1.85 -15.90
C GLY A 119 -7.05 1.44 -17.36
N TRP A 120 -6.33 0.35 -17.70
CA TRP A 120 -6.31 -0.22 -19.05
C TRP A 120 -7.70 -0.59 -19.56
N LEU A 121 -8.54 -1.18 -18.70
CA LEU A 121 -9.93 -1.53 -19.03
C LEU A 121 -10.88 -0.32 -19.06
N ARG A 122 -10.39 0.88 -18.71
CA ARG A 122 -11.18 2.12 -18.61
C ARG A 122 -12.39 1.99 -17.69
N MET A 123 -12.20 1.33 -16.55
CA MET A 123 -13.25 1.24 -15.54
C MET A 123 -13.64 2.63 -15.03
N PRO A 124 -14.89 2.83 -14.56
CA PRO A 124 -15.31 4.12 -14.05
C PRO A 124 -14.41 4.57 -12.90
N PHE A 125 -13.81 5.76 -12.99
CA PHE A 125 -12.76 6.26 -12.12
C PHE A 125 -13.18 6.33 -10.64
N TRP A 126 -14.27 7.01 -10.34
CA TRP A 126 -14.72 7.22 -8.96
C TRP A 126 -15.05 5.92 -8.19
N PRO A 127 -15.84 4.99 -8.75
CA PRO A 127 -16.02 3.68 -8.14
C PRO A 127 -14.70 2.93 -7.95
N SER A 128 -13.78 3.01 -8.92
CA SER A 128 -12.47 2.37 -8.82
C SER A 128 -11.67 2.91 -7.65
N VAL A 129 -11.62 4.24 -7.48
CA VAL A 129 -10.95 4.89 -6.34
C VAL A 129 -11.56 4.46 -5.01
N ALA A 130 -12.90 4.43 -4.92
CA ALA A 130 -13.59 4.04 -3.69
C ALA A 130 -13.26 2.59 -3.27
N TYR A 131 -13.38 1.63 -4.19
CA TYR A 131 -13.06 0.23 -3.91
C TYR A 131 -11.57 0.01 -3.61
N MET A 132 -10.70 0.73 -4.31
CA MET A 132 -9.26 0.72 -4.05
C MET A 132 -8.94 1.24 -2.65
N ALA A 133 -9.53 2.37 -2.25
CA ALA A 133 -9.33 2.94 -0.91
C ALA A 133 -9.77 1.97 0.19
N VAL A 134 -10.94 1.34 0.03
CA VAL A 134 -11.44 0.33 0.98
C VAL A 134 -10.50 -0.88 1.05
N GLY A 135 -10.06 -1.40 -0.10
CA GLY A 135 -9.13 -2.53 -0.14
C GLY A 135 -7.80 -2.20 0.55
N LYS A 136 -7.21 -1.04 0.27
CA LYS A 136 -5.96 -0.60 0.89
C LYS A 136 -6.11 -0.32 2.38
N PHE A 137 -7.23 0.25 2.81
CA PHE A 137 -7.54 0.44 4.23
C PHE A 137 -7.59 -0.89 4.99
N LEU A 138 -8.31 -1.88 4.45
CA LEU A 138 -8.36 -3.23 5.02
C LEU A 138 -6.96 -3.87 5.08
N ARG A 139 -6.15 -3.70 4.05
CA ARG A 139 -4.77 -4.17 4.02
C ARG A 139 -3.96 -3.64 5.19
N TYR A 140 -3.96 -2.31 5.40
CA TYR A 140 -3.21 -1.71 6.50
C TYR A 140 -3.69 -2.18 7.86
N ILE A 141 -5.00 -2.29 8.08
CA ILE A 141 -5.53 -2.82 9.34
C ILE A 141 -5.06 -4.26 9.55
N CYS A 142 -5.31 -5.15 8.58
CA CYS A 142 -4.97 -6.57 8.72
C CYS A 142 -3.45 -6.79 8.91
N MET A 143 -2.63 -6.16 8.08
CA MET A 143 -1.17 -6.32 8.14
C MET A 143 -0.57 -5.72 9.41
N THR A 144 -0.97 -4.51 9.79
CA THR A 144 -0.46 -3.86 11.00
C THR A 144 -0.90 -4.61 12.25
N THR A 145 -2.16 -5.04 12.31
CA THR A 145 -2.65 -5.85 13.43
C THR A 145 -1.91 -7.18 13.51
N ALA A 146 -1.73 -7.87 12.38
CA ALA A 146 -0.96 -9.12 12.35
C ALA A 146 0.48 -8.92 12.84
N LEU A 147 1.16 -7.85 12.42
CA LEU A 147 2.53 -7.53 12.84
C LEU A 147 2.62 -7.17 14.33
N LEU A 148 1.60 -6.51 14.89
CA LEU A 148 1.54 -6.19 16.32
C LEU A 148 1.30 -7.42 17.19
N TYR A 149 0.60 -8.43 16.68
CA TYR A 149 0.39 -9.70 17.40
C TYR A 149 1.59 -10.64 17.38
N VAL A 150 2.62 -10.37 16.55
CA VAL A 150 3.84 -11.16 16.53
C VAL A 150 4.65 -10.88 17.79
N PRO A 151 4.99 -11.90 18.64
CA PRO A 151 5.73 -11.71 19.86
C PRO A 151 7.11 -11.07 19.62
N ASP A 152 7.53 -10.19 20.53
CA ASP A 152 8.82 -9.49 20.42
C ASP A 152 10.02 -10.46 20.34
N GLY A 153 9.92 -11.67 20.90
CA GLY A 153 10.92 -12.71 20.77
C GLY A 153 11.18 -13.21 19.34
N PHE A 154 10.20 -13.06 18.43
CA PHE A 154 10.38 -13.38 17.01
C PHE A 154 11.27 -12.33 16.33
N TRP A 155 11.05 -11.07 16.60
CA TRP A 155 11.84 -9.95 16.06
C TRP A 155 13.29 -9.99 16.57
N GLN A 156 13.50 -10.36 17.83
CA GLN A 156 14.84 -10.55 18.40
C GLN A 156 15.60 -11.69 17.71
N ARG A 157 14.94 -12.81 17.41
CA ARG A 157 15.56 -13.92 16.67
C ARG A 157 15.97 -13.52 15.26
N ILE A 158 15.15 -12.78 14.55
CA ILE A 158 15.51 -12.28 13.19
C ILE A 158 16.71 -11.34 13.27
N ALA A 159 16.74 -10.43 14.25
CA ALA A 159 17.86 -9.51 14.45
C ALA A 159 19.18 -10.20 14.81
N THR A 160 19.15 -11.42 15.35
CA THR A 160 20.36 -12.23 15.63
C THR A 160 20.84 -13.04 14.44
N TRP A 161 20.03 -13.16 13.37
CA TRP A 161 20.38 -13.88 12.13
C TRP A 161 20.90 -12.94 11.02
N LEU A 162 20.73 -11.63 11.17
CA LEU A 162 21.23 -10.56 10.27
C LEU A 162 22.50 -9.92 10.85
#